data_9f602a320783816cd8a76649564770e2
#
_entry.id   9f602a320783816cd8a76649564770e2
#
_cell.length_a   1.000
_cell.length_b   1.000
_cell.length_c   1.000
_cell.angle_alpha   90.00
_cell.angle_beta   90.00
_cell.angle_gamma   90.00
#
_symmetry.space_group_name_H-M   'P 1'
#
loop_
_entity.id
_entity.type
_entity.pdbx_description
1 polymer ?
#
loop_
_entity_poly.entity_id
_entity_poly.type
_entity_poly.pdbx_seq_one_letter_code
_entity_poly.pdbx_strand_id
1 'polypeptide(L)'
;MPRINERTAMTNTKKILIVDDDDTLRETLKDQFSLHDEYSVTDVATATAGVKAVKADHADMVILDVNLPDMDGREACKLMRRNGYKGPVIMLTGQSSDSDTILGLDSGANDYITKPFRFGVLLARIRAHLRQH
;
A
#
# COMPACT_ATOMS: atom_id res chain seq x y z
N MET A 1 34.63 -0.70 2.06
CA MET A 1 33.73 -1.56 2.86
C MET A 1 32.38 -1.70 2.20
N PRO A 2 32.26 -2.63 1.29
CA PRO A 2 30.98 -2.80 0.58
C PRO A 2 29.79 -3.04 1.49
N ARG A 3 30.04 -3.69 2.64
CA ARG A 3 28.98 -4.00 3.59
C ARG A 3 28.31 -2.77 4.18
N ILE A 4 29.04 -1.68 4.35
CA ILE A 4 28.47 -0.43 4.88
C ILE A 4 27.45 0.13 3.89
N ASN A 5 27.77 0.10 2.60
CA ASN A 5 26.85 0.56 1.56
C ASN A 5 25.61 -0.31 1.48
N GLU A 6 25.77 -1.62 1.62
CA GLU A 6 24.64 -2.53 1.63
C GLU A 6 23.73 -2.27 2.82
N ARG A 7 24.29 -2.07 4.00
CA ARG A 7 23.49 -1.74 5.17
C ARG A 7 22.74 -0.44 5.00
N THR A 8 23.41 0.57 4.45
CA THR A 8 22.76 1.86 4.20
C THR A 8 21.60 1.71 3.24
N ALA A 9 21.78 0.95 2.16
CA ALA A 9 20.71 0.67 1.21
C ALA A 9 19.55 -0.05 1.90
N MET A 10 19.83 -1.06 2.74
CA MET A 10 18.80 -1.81 3.43
C MET A 10 18.06 -0.95 4.46
N THR A 11 18.78 -0.10 5.22
CA THR A 11 18.14 0.76 6.21
C THR A 11 17.28 1.86 5.58
N ASN A 12 17.59 2.24 4.33
CA ASN A 12 16.83 3.25 3.60
C ASN A 12 15.70 2.65 2.76
N THR A 13 15.59 1.33 2.72
CA THR A 13 14.55 0.65 1.96
C THR A 13 13.20 0.86 2.64
N LYS A 14 12.22 1.27 1.86
CA LYS A 14 10.84 1.45 2.34
C LYS A 14 10.02 0.19 2.08
N LYS A 15 9.31 -0.24 3.08
CA LYS A 15 8.50 -1.45 3.02
C LYS A 15 7.09 -1.09 2.58
N ILE A 16 6.66 -1.66 1.46
CA ILE A 16 5.32 -1.47 0.92
C ILE A 16 4.55 -2.77 1.05
N LEU A 17 3.37 -2.70 1.63
CA LEU A 17 2.44 -3.82 1.69
C LEU A 17 1.33 -3.60 0.67
N ILE A 18 1.11 -4.59 -0.20
CA ILE A 18 0.02 -4.57 -1.17
C ILE A 18 -1.05 -5.54 -0.70
N VAL A 19 -2.28 -5.06 -0.58
CA VAL A 19 -3.44 -5.87 -0.20
C VAL A 19 -4.46 -5.81 -1.33
N ASP A 20 -4.52 -6.86 -2.13
CA ASP A 20 -5.39 -6.94 -3.31
C ASP A 20 -5.62 -8.41 -3.65
N ASP A 21 -6.86 -8.80 -3.94
CA ASP A 21 -7.16 -10.19 -4.27
C ASP A 21 -6.87 -10.57 -5.71
N ASP A 22 -6.49 -9.62 -6.55
CA ASP A 22 -6.10 -9.87 -7.94
C ASP A 22 -4.66 -10.33 -8.00
N ASP A 23 -4.45 -11.64 -8.19
CA ASP A 23 -3.11 -12.24 -8.26
C ASP A 23 -2.25 -11.63 -9.36
N THR A 24 -2.85 -11.38 -10.52
CA THR A 24 -2.14 -10.81 -11.67
C THR A 24 -1.66 -9.41 -11.37
N LEU A 25 -2.52 -8.59 -10.76
CA LEU A 25 -2.15 -7.22 -10.40
C LEU A 25 -1.02 -7.22 -9.38
N ARG A 26 -1.10 -8.07 -8.34
CA ARG A 26 -0.03 -8.16 -7.34
C ARG A 26 1.30 -8.53 -8.00
N GLU A 27 1.30 -9.52 -8.88
CA GLU A 27 2.53 -9.93 -9.58
C GLU A 27 3.09 -8.82 -10.46
N THR A 28 2.23 -8.16 -11.22
CA THR A 28 2.64 -7.05 -12.08
C THR A 28 3.27 -5.93 -11.25
N LEU A 29 2.64 -5.57 -10.13
CA LEU A 29 3.17 -4.53 -9.25
C LEU A 29 4.50 -4.93 -8.64
N LYS A 30 4.64 -6.18 -8.19
CA LYS A 30 5.91 -6.64 -7.64
C LYS A 30 7.02 -6.59 -8.68
N ASP A 31 6.74 -6.99 -9.91
CA ASP A 31 7.71 -6.93 -10.99
C ASP A 31 8.15 -5.50 -11.27
N GLN A 32 7.21 -4.57 -11.29
CA GLN A 32 7.53 -3.18 -11.55
C GLN A 32 8.30 -2.54 -10.39
N PHE A 33 7.92 -2.83 -9.15
CA PHE A 33 8.66 -2.34 -7.99
C PHE A 33 10.08 -2.95 -7.92
N SER A 34 10.28 -4.14 -8.45
CA SER A 34 11.60 -4.77 -8.44
C SER A 34 12.65 -3.98 -9.23
N LEU A 35 12.23 -3.07 -10.08
CA LEU A 35 13.12 -2.17 -10.80
C LEU A 35 13.56 -0.97 -9.96
N HIS A 36 13.03 -0.84 -8.75
CA HIS A 36 13.30 0.28 -7.85
C HIS A 36 13.84 -0.24 -6.52
N ASP A 37 15.14 -0.14 -6.35
CA ASP A 37 15.84 -0.69 -5.18
C ASP A 37 15.44 -0.02 -3.85
N GLU A 38 14.83 1.15 -3.91
CA GLU A 38 14.39 1.88 -2.72
C GLU A 38 13.17 1.25 -2.03
N TYR A 39 12.51 0.26 -2.68
CA TYR A 39 11.31 -0.36 -2.14
C TYR A 39 11.48 -1.86 -1.94
N SER A 40 10.92 -2.35 -0.84
CA SER A 40 10.77 -3.77 -0.56
C SER A 40 9.27 -4.05 -0.46
N VAL A 41 8.77 -4.97 -1.28
CA VAL A 41 7.33 -5.20 -1.40
C VAL A 41 6.94 -6.56 -0.87
N THR A 42 5.91 -6.58 -0.02
CA THR A 42 5.20 -7.81 0.36
C THR A 42 3.75 -7.67 -0.09
N ASP A 43 3.06 -8.79 -0.28
CA ASP A 43 1.69 -8.76 -0.75
C ASP A 43 0.85 -9.84 -0.09
N VAL A 44 -0.43 -9.53 0.07
CA VAL A 44 -1.42 -10.45 0.60
C VAL A 44 -2.72 -10.29 -0.18
N ALA A 45 -3.58 -11.31 -0.11
CA ALA A 45 -4.79 -11.37 -0.93
C ALA A 45 -6.07 -10.99 -0.18
N THR A 46 -6.02 -10.88 1.14
CA THR A 46 -7.21 -10.64 1.96
C THR A 46 -6.99 -9.48 2.92
N ALA A 47 -8.09 -8.86 3.35
CA ALA A 47 -8.04 -7.79 4.33
C ALA A 47 -7.51 -8.28 5.67
N THR A 48 -7.95 -9.45 6.12
CA THR A 48 -7.50 -10.04 7.37
C THR A 48 -5.99 -10.23 7.38
N ALA A 49 -5.44 -10.79 6.30
CA ALA A 49 -4.00 -10.95 6.16
C ALA A 49 -3.27 -9.59 6.13
N GLY A 50 -3.88 -8.59 5.51
CA GLY A 50 -3.32 -7.24 5.44
C GLY A 50 -3.23 -6.58 6.81
N VAL A 51 -4.28 -6.66 7.61
CA VAL A 51 -4.30 -6.11 8.96
C VAL A 51 -3.22 -6.77 9.83
N LYS A 52 -3.07 -8.08 9.71
CA LYS A 52 -2.02 -8.82 10.44
C LYS A 52 -0.62 -8.43 9.97
N ALA A 53 -0.42 -8.32 8.67
CA ALA A 53 0.89 -8.02 8.09
C ALA A 53 1.37 -6.62 8.48
N VAL A 54 0.49 -5.64 8.50
CA VAL A 54 0.82 -4.28 8.93
C VAL A 54 1.36 -4.27 10.36
N LYS A 55 0.74 -5.06 11.23
CA LYS A 55 1.16 -5.17 12.63
C LYS A 55 2.51 -5.86 12.78
N ALA A 56 2.72 -6.94 12.02
CA ALA A 56 3.91 -7.77 12.15
C ALA A 56 5.14 -7.17 11.49
N ASP A 57 4.96 -6.56 10.31
CA ASP A 57 6.09 -6.17 9.46
C ASP A 57 6.39 -4.68 9.48
N HIS A 58 5.61 -3.87 10.17
CA HIS A 58 5.83 -2.42 10.27
C HIS A 58 5.98 -1.76 8.89
N ALA A 59 4.99 -1.99 8.01
CA ALA A 59 5.02 -1.42 6.67
C ALA A 59 5.12 0.10 6.72
N ASP A 60 5.93 0.66 5.83
CA ASP A 60 6.05 2.12 5.70
C ASP A 60 4.87 2.71 4.94
N MET A 61 4.22 1.90 4.11
CA MET A 61 3.05 2.28 3.33
C MET A 61 2.21 1.06 3.02
N VAL A 62 0.90 1.26 2.88
CA VAL A 62 -0.05 0.22 2.47
C VAL A 62 -0.76 0.66 1.20
N ILE A 63 -0.81 -0.22 0.23
CA ILE A 63 -1.65 -0.08 -0.97
C ILE A 63 -2.80 -1.08 -0.79
N LEU A 64 -4.03 -0.60 -0.76
CA LEU A 64 -5.17 -1.36 -0.26
C LEU A 64 -6.34 -1.29 -1.24
N ASP A 65 -6.73 -2.44 -1.77
CA ASP A 65 -7.92 -2.52 -2.61
C ASP A 65 -9.19 -2.34 -1.79
N VAL A 66 -10.17 -1.66 -2.34
CA VAL A 66 -11.47 -1.47 -1.69
C VAL A 66 -12.27 -2.78 -1.70
N ASN A 67 -12.24 -3.53 -2.81
CA ASN A 67 -13.05 -4.73 -2.96
C ASN A 67 -12.26 -5.99 -2.62
N LEU A 68 -12.21 -6.32 -1.33
CA LEU A 68 -11.54 -7.52 -0.86
C LEU A 68 -12.58 -8.62 -0.55
N PRO A 69 -12.18 -9.91 -0.60
CA PRO A 69 -13.15 -11.00 -0.47
C PRO A 69 -13.74 -11.13 0.94
N ASP A 70 -13.01 -10.74 1.97
CA ASP A 70 -13.39 -10.96 3.36
C ASP A 70 -13.93 -9.71 4.05
N MET A 71 -13.63 -8.52 3.56
CA MET A 71 -14.24 -7.27 4.04
C MET A 71 -13.95 -6.12 3.08
N ASP A 72 -14.71 -5.05 3.22
CA ASP A 72 -14.45 -3.81 2.47
C ASP A 72 -13.09 -3.24 2.91
N GLY A 73 -12.27 -2.84 1.94
CA GLY A 73 -10.95 -2.27 2.22
C GLY A 73 -11.01 -1.03 3.10
N ARG A 74 -12.10 -0.26 3.04
CA ARG A 74 -12.29 0.89 3.92
C ARG A 74 -12.41 0.47 5.38
N GLU A 75 -13.09 -0.65 5.64
CA GLU A 75 -13.16 -1.22 7.00
C GLU A 75 -11.79 -1.72 7.45
N ALA A 76 -11.05 -2.36 6.55
CA ALA A 76 -9.69 -2.80 6.84
C ALA A 76 -8.80 -1.61 7.22
N CYS A 77 -8.90 -0.50 6.51
CA CYS A 77 -8.15 0.71 6.82
C CYS A 77 -8.48 1.24 8.20
N LYS A 78 -9.77 1.28 8.57
CA LYS A 78 -10.21 1.69 9.91
C LYS A 78 -9.60 0.79 10.98
N LEU A 79 -9.57 -0.52 10.75
CA LEU A 79 -8.96 -1.47 11.68
C LEU A 79 -7.46 -1.23 11.84
N MET A 80 -6.76 -1.00 10.74
CA MET A 80 -5.33 -0.68 10.78
C MET A 80 -5.09 0.56 11.62
N ARG A 81 -5.90 1.61 11.44
CA ARG A 81 -5.79 2.85 12.21
C ARG A 81 -6.07 2.64 13.69
N ARG A 82 -7.11 1.87 14.03
CA ARG A 82 -7.42 1.53 15.43
C ARG A 82 -6.30 0.76 16.10
N ASN A 83 -5.60 -0.07 15.32
CA ASN A 83 -4.46 -0.85 15.81
C ASN A 83 -3.19 -0.01 15.93
N GLY A 84 -3.25 1.28 15.60
CA GLY A 84 -2.13 2.20 15.77
C GLY A 84 -1.28 2.41 14.53
N TYR A 85 -1.68 1.90 13.37
CA TYR A 85 -0.91 2.14 12.16
C TYR A 85 -1.02 3.61 11.74
N LYS A 86 0.12 4.29 11.62
CA LYS A 86 0.20 5.72 11.30
C LYS A 86 0.78 6.00 9.92
N GLY A 87 1.20 4.99 9.20
CA GLY A 87 1.76 5.17 7.87
C GLY A 87 0.70 5.53 6.83
N PRO A 88 1.13 5.98 5.66
CA PRO A 88 0.20 6.32 4.60
C PRO A 88 -0.48 5.08 4.02
N VAL A 89 -1.75 5.24 3.65
CA VAL A 89 -2.55 4.23 2.97
C VAL A 89 -3.08 4.82 1.68
N ILE A 90 -2.80 4.15 0.57
CA ILE A 90 -3.35 4.49 -0.74
C ILE A 90 -4.40 3.45 -1.09
N MET A 91 -5.63 3.87 -1.33
CA MET A 91 -6.69 2.97 -1.75
C MET A 91 -6.73 2.83 -3.27
N LEU A 92 -6.91 1.59 -3.72
CA LEU A 92 -7.13 1.28 -5.13
C LEU A 92 -8.57 0.82 -5.33
N THR A 93 -9.24 1.32 -6.37
CA THR A 93 -10.63 0.94 -6.61
C THR A 93 -10.98 1.02 -8.09
N GLY A 94 -11.94 0.20 -8.51
CA GLY A 94 -12.55 0.32 -9.83
C GLY A 94 -13.62 1.39 -9.90
N GLN A 95 -13.98 2.02 -8.78
CA GLN A 95 -15.04 3.02 -8.70
C GLN A 95 -14.45 4.40 -8.48
N SER A 96 -14.97 5.38 -9.20
CA SER A 96 -14.44 6.74 -9.20
C SER A 96 -15.47 7.80 -8.85
N SER A 97 -16.59 7.42 -8.22
CA SER A 97 -17.59 8.41 -7.80
C SER A 97 -17.05 9.25 -6.65
N ASP A 98 -17.54 10.48 -6.53
CA ASP A 98 -17.15 11.36 -5.43
C ASP A 98 -17.50 10.77 -4.07
N SER A 99 -18.67 10.10 -3.98
CA SER A 99 -19.09 9.43 -2.75
C SER A 99 -18.10 8.36 -2.32
N ASP A 100 -17.64 7.54 -3.26
CA ASP A 100 -16.69 6.47 -2.97
C ASP A 100 -15.34 7.03 -2.54
N THR A 101 -14.90 8.10 -3.18
CA THR A 101 -13.66 8.78 -2.82
C THR A 101 -13.73 9.35 -1.40
N ILE A 102 -14.83 10.02 -1.07
CA ILE A 102 -15.05 10.58 0.26
C ILE A 102 -15.03 9.48 1.31
N LEU A 103 -15.76 8.38 1.10
CA LEU A 103 -15.79 7.26 2.03
C LEU A 103 -14.41 6.62 2.20
N GLY A 104 -13.64 6.53 1.13
CA GLY A 104 -12.28 6.01 1.20
C GLY A 104 -11.39 6.88 2.08
N LEU A 105 -11.41 8.18 1.85
CA LEU A 105 -10.59 9.12 2.63
C LEU A 105 -11.06 9.22 4.08
N ASP A 106 -12.37 9.20 4.33
CA ASP A 106 -12.94 9.21 5.68
C ASP A 106 -12.57 7.97 6.48
N SER A 107 -12.21 6.88 5.83
CA SER A 107 -11.74 5.66 6.51
C SER A 107 -10.32 5.78 7.08
N GLY A 108 -9.63 6.88 6.78
CA GLY A 108 -8.26 7.10 7.22
C GLY A 108 -7.21 6.93 6.12
N ALA A 109 -7.65 6.73 4.87
CA ALA A 109 -6.72 6.66 3.74
C ALA A 109 -6.19 8.05 3.40
N ASN A 110 -4.97 8.08 2.87
CA ASN A 110 -4.29 9.32 2.49
C ASN A 110 -4.47 9.65 1.02
N ASP A 111 -4.84 8.67 0.21
CA ASP A 111 -5.01 8.85 -1.23
C ASP A 111 -5.93 7.77 -1.78
N TYR A 112 -6.41 8.00 -2.99
CA TYR A 112 -7.43 7.17 -3.61
C TYR A 112 -7.15 7.16 -5.12
N ILE A 113 -6.84 6.00 -5.67
CA ILE A 113 -6.47 5.85 -7.08
C ILE A 113 -7.45 4.90 -7.76
N THR A 114 -8.00 5.32 -8.89
CA THR A 114 -8.95 4.53 -9.66
C THR A 114 -8.23 3.57 -10.61
N LYS A 115 -8.68 2.33 -10.64
CA LYS A 115 -8.21 1.33 -11.60
C LYS A 115 -8.97 1.49 -12.93
N PRO A 116 -8.34 1.31 -14.08
CA PRO A 116 -6.91 1.04 -14.25
C PRO A 116 -6.06 2.29 -14.05
N PHE A 117 -4.84 2.11 -13.59
CA PHE A 117 -3.91 3.20 -13.37
C PHE A 117 -2.57 2.89 -14.05
N ARG A 118 -1.75 3.90 -14.24
CA ARG A 118 -0.38 3.73 -14.71
C ARG A 118 0.55 3.60 -13.52
N PHE A 119 1.50 2.70 -13.60
CA PHE A 119 2.45 2.50 -12.51
C PHE A 119 3.21 3.79 -12.15
N GLY A 120 3.56 4.59 -13.15
CA GLY A 120 4.23 5.87 -12.89
C GLY A 120 3.42 6.83 -12.04
N VAL A 121 2.09 6.83 -12.19
CA VAL A 121 1.20 7.65 -11.36
C VAL A 121 1.19 7.13 -9.93
N LEU A 122 1.06 5.82 -9.75
CA LEU A 122 1.11 5.21 -8.42
C LEU A 122 2.44 5.52 -7.75
N LEU A 123 3.54 5.33 -8.46
CA LEU A 123 4.87 5.59 -7.93
C LEU A 123 5.05 7.04 -7.49
N ALA A 124 4.56 8.00 -8.27
CA ALA A 124 4.61 9.41 -7.92
C ALA A 124 3.84 9.71 -6.63
N ARG A 125 2.67 9.09 -6.46
CA ARG A 125 1.86 9.24 -5.23
C ARG A 125 2.57 8.62 -4.03
N ILE A 126 3.15 7.45 -4.21
CA ILE A 126 3.94 6.79 -3.15
C ILE A 126 5.07 7.71 -2.68
N ARG A 127 5.83 8.25 -3.62
CA ARG A 127 6.94 9.14 -3.29
C ARG A 127 6.48 10.38 -2.55
N ALA A 128 5.37 10.96 -3.00
CA ALA A 128 4.81 12.16 -2.36
C ALA A 128 4.41 11.87 -0.91
N HIS A 129 3.71 10.76 -0.66
CA HIS A 129 3.26 10.43 0.69
C HIS A 129 4.42 10.04 1.60
N LEU A 130 5.40 9.32 1.11
CA LEU A 130 6.56 8.94 1.92
C LEU A 130 7.42 10.13 2.32
N ARG A 131 7.47 11.19 1.49
CA ARG A 131 8.18 12.41 1.85
C ARG A 131 7.54 13.17 3.02
N GLN A 132 6.21 13.02 3.19
CA GLN A 132 5.46 13.72 4.24
C GLN A 132 5.45 12.98 5.57
N HIS A 133 5.91 11.76 5.57
CA HIS A 133 5.95 10.90 6.75
C HIS A 133 7.40 10.56 7.07
#